data_1b61d33c1cdab653da5dd7921a8c7378
#
_entry.id   1b61d33c1cdab653da5dd7921a8c7378
#
_cell.length_a   1.000
_cell.length_b   1.000
_cell.length_c   1.000
_cell.angle_alpha   90.00
_cell.angle_beta   90.00
_cell.angle_gamma   90.00
#
_symmetry.space_group_name_H-M   'P 1'
#
loop_
_entity.id
_entity.type
_entity.pdbx_description
1 polymer ?
#
loop_
_entity_poly.entity_id
_entity_poly.type
_entity_poly.pdbx_seq_one_letter_code
_entity_poly.pdbx_strand_id
1 'polypeptide(L)'
;VGLPLLVHGKLYNCAAVLCRGQLLGLVPKTYLPNYGEFYEKRQFTPGSTEVETITVCGQQVPFGTSLLFRCRSMPSFVLGVELCEDLWSALPPSTFHALAGATVIANLSASDETVGKAEYRRALVSNQSARLLCGYLYASAGHGESTQDMVFAGHDLIAENGALLAETSPFEGGWAETELDCQRMESERARNTSFEPSAEGYLTVDFDLALTETKLSRWVDPTPFIPHDERRRAERCELILKMQADGLAKRLEHAHAKTAVIGISGGLDSCLALLVAVRAMKQLGRPTSDVLAVTMPCFGTTHRTRSNAEILCDELAVSFTEIDIANTVHSHFKDIGQDESVLDVTFENGQARVRTLELMDTANRTGGLVVGTGDLSELALGWATYNGDHMSMYGVNAGVPKTLVRHLV
;
A
#
# COMPACT_ATOMS: atom_id res chain seq x y z
N VAL A 1 5.53 26.56 -15.98
CA VAL A 1 6.69 27.44 -16.00
C VAL A 1 6.51 28.52 -14.95
N GLY A 2 7.55 28.79 -14.12
CA GLY A 2 7.55 29.90 -13.15
C GLY A 2 7.82 31.24 -13.84
N LEU A 3 7.13 32.31 -13.41
CA LEU A 3 7.37 33.67 -13.90
C LEU A 3 6.88 34.72 -12.89
N PRO A 4 7.50 35.90 -12.84
CA PRO A 4 6.91 37.06 -12.20
C PRO A 4 5.82 37.66 -13.09
N LEU A 5 4.68 38.04 -12.49
CA LEU A 5 3.56 38.65 -13.23
C LEU A 5 3.02 39.87 -12.52
N LEU A 6 2.87 40.98 -13.28
CA LEU A 6 2.24 42.18 -12.77
C LEU A 6 0.73 42.15 -13.05
N VAL A 7 -0.08 42.14 -12.00
CA VAL A 7 -1.56 42.17 -12.09
C VAL A 7 -2.07 43.30 -11.20
N HIS A 8 -2.88 44.20 -11.76
CA HIS A 8 -3.45 45.36 -11.04
C HIS A 8 -2.42 46.17 -10.21
N GLY A 9 -1.21 46.36 -10.79
CA GLY A 9 -0.14 47.08 -10.12
C GLY A 9 0.58 46.34 -8.99
N LYS A 10 0.29 45.08 -8.77
CA LYS A 10 0.95 44.19 -7.79
C LYS A 10 1.73 43.10 -8.50
N LEU A 11 2.92 42.81 -8.02
CA LEU A 11 3.77 41.75 -8.55
C LEU A 11 3.48 40.41 -7.84
N TYR A 12 3.34 39.35 -8.61
CA TYR A 12 3.10 37.98 -8.13
C TYR A 12 4.17 37.02 -8.64
N ASN A 13 4.57 36.08 -7.82
CA ASN A 13 5.34 34.91 -8.25
C ASN A 13 4.33 33.84 -8.68
N CYS A 14 4.33 33.48 -9.97
CA CYS A 14 3.28 32.63 -10.54
C CYS A 14 3.85 31.39 -11.23
N ALA A 15 3.03 30.35 -11.29
CA ALA A 15 3.17 29.26 -12.23
C ALA A 15 2.18 29.43 -13.39
N ALA A 16 2.68 29.42 -14.61
CA ALA A 16 1.86 29.35 -15.82
C ALA A 16 1.70 27.90 -16.27
N VAL A 17 0.46 27.47 -16.44
CA VAL A 17 0.12 26.16 -17.00
C VAL A 17 -0.19 26.32 -18.49
N LEU A 18 0.57 25.63 -19.31
CA LEU A 18 0.54 25.74 -20.76
C LEU A 18 0.26 24.37 -21.40
N CYS A 19 -0.60 24.36 -22.40
CA CYS A 19 -0.85 23.18 -23.22
C CYS A 19 -1.01 23.57 -24.68
N ARG A 20 -0.18 23.02 -25.58
CA ARG A 20 -0.26 23.20 -27.01
C ARG A 20 -0.34 24.67 -27.44
N GLY A 21 0.47 25.52 -26.83
CA GLY A 21 0.52 26.96 -27.14
C GLY A 21 -0.62 27.79 -26.50
N GLN A 22 -1.51 27.19 -25.77
CA GLN A 22 -2.54 27.88 -24.99
C GLN A 22 -2.10 28.04 -23.53
N LEU A 23 -2.32 29.21 -22.96
CA LEU A 23 -2.17 29.48 -21.55
C LEU A 23 -3.47 29.09 -20.84
N LEU A 24 -3.44 27.98 -20.08
CA LEU A 24 -4.61 27.44 -19.43
C LEU A 24 -4.97 28.20 -18.14
N GLY A 25 -3.98 28.71 -17.44
CA GLY A 25 -4.18 29.45 -16.19
C GLY A 25 -2.87 29.87 -15.54
N LEU A 26 -2.99 30.73 -14.55
CA LEU A 26 -1.90 31.30 -13.79
C LEU A 26 -2.17 31.12 -12.29
N VAL A 27 -1.26 30.40 -11.62
CA VAL A 27 -1.38 30.10 -10.19
C VAL A 27 -0.34 30.94 -9.43
N PRO A 28 -0.75 31.97 -8.67
CA PRO A 28 0.16 32.73 -7.83
C PRO A 28 0.54 31.96 -6.59
N LYS A 29 1.77 32.17 -6.10
CA LYS A 29 2.27 31.56 -4.85
C LYS A 29 1.47 32.03 -3.64
N THR A 30 1.07 31.09 -2.79
CA THR A 30 0.27 31.36 -1.60
C THR A 30 1.11 31.87 -0.43
N TYR A 31 2.21 31.16 -0.12
CA TYR A 31 3.08 31.49 1.00
C TYR A 31 4.41 32.09 0.51
N LEU A 32 4.69 33.31 0.89
CA LEU A 32 5.91 34.02 0.53
C LEU A 32 6.88 33.98 1.71
N PRO A 33 8.02 33.25 1.63
CA PRO A 33 9.00 33.21 2.72
C PRO A 33 9.64 34.58 2.92
N ASN A 34 9.78 34.99 4.19
CA ASN A 34 10.41 36.25 4.58
C ASN A 34 11.15 36.07 5.90
N TYR A 35 12.03 35.07 5.95
CA TYR A 35 12.86 34.68 7.08
C TYR A 35 14.17 34.08 6.58
N GLY A 36 15.20 34.05 7.43
CA GLY A 36 16.53 33.56 7.06
C GLY A 36 17.08 34.30 5.84
N GLU A 37 17.45 33.56 4.84
CA GLU A 37 17.97 34.03 3.54
C GLU A 37 16.85 34.49 2.58
N PHE A 38 15.59 34.26 2.91
CA PHE A 38 14.45 34.60 2.04
C PHE A 38 13.82 35.95 2.39
N TYR A 39 13.56 36.77 1.39
CA TYR A 39 12.85 38.07 1.51
C TYR A 39 11.85 38.29 0.38
N GLU A 40 11.21 37.23 -0.07
CA GLU A 40 10.30 37.22 -1.22
C GLU A 40 9.07 38.15 -1.00
N LYS A 41 8.58 38.24 0.24
CA LYS A 41 7.47 39.11 0.61
C LYS A 41 7.74 40.60 0.42
N ARG A 42 9.01 41.00 0.25
CA ARG A 42 9.36 42.41 -0.08
C ARG A 42 9.02 42.76 -1.52
N GLN A 43 8.98 41.79 -2.41
CA GLN A 43 8.82 41.99 -3.85
C GLN A 43 7.42 41.55 -4.32
N PHE A 44 6.90 40.46 -3.77
CA PHE A 44 5.71 39.80 -4.27
C PHE A 44 4.52 39.90 -3.31
N THR A 45 3.33 39.80 -3.90
CA THR A 45 2.04 39.76 -3.23
C THR A 45 1.58 38.28 -3.13
N PRO A 46 1.05 37.81 -1.99
CA PRO A 46 0.47 36.48 -1.89
C PRO A 46 -0.73 36.30 -2.82
N GLY A 47 -0.88 35.07 -3.36
CA GLY A 47 -2.05 34.71 -4.15
C GLY A 47 -3.34 34.68 -3.33
N SER A 48 -4.48 34.89 -4.00
CA SER A 48 -5.82 34.72 -3.43
C SER A 48 -6.47 33.44 -3.89
N THR A 49 -7.34 32.86 -3.06
CA THR A 49 -8.22 31.75 -3.44
C THR A 49 -9.34 32.17 -4.39
N GLU A 50 -9.68 33.47 -4.43
CA GLU A 50 -10.60 34.03 -5.40
C GLU A 50 -9.96 33.96 -6.78
N VAL A 51 -10.68 33.38 -7.74
CA VAL A 51 -10.23 33.25 -9.12
C VAL A 51 -10.83 34.38 -9.95
N GLU A 52 -9.99 35.20 -10.58
CA GLU A 52 -10.38 36.22 -11.52
C GLU A 52 -9.91 35.89 -12.94
N THR A 53 -10.50 36.51 -13.95
CA THR A 53 -10.04 36.40 -15.34
C THR A 53 -9.20 37.63 -15.70
N ILE A 54 -7.97 37.40 -16.14
CA ILE A 54 -7.06 38.47 -16.55
C ILE A 54 -6.66 38.28 -18.03
N THR A 55 -6.17 39.37 -18.66
CA THR A 55 -5.66 39.30 -20.04
C THR A 55 -4.15 39.23 -20.05
N VAL A 56 -3.60 38.11 -20.55
CA VAL A 56 -2.15 37.90 -20.69
C VAL A 56 -1.86 37.42 -22.11
N CYS A 57 -0.92 38.06 -22.81
CA CYS A 57 -0.56 37.73 -24.20
C CYS A 57 -1.77 37.68 -25.14
N GLY A 58 -2.77 38.53 -24.93
CA GLY A 58 -4.01 38.55 -25.73
C GLY A 58 -5.00 37.45 -25.44
N GLN A 59 -4.74 36.60 -24.45
CA GLN A 59 -5.64 35.54 -24.01
C GLN A 59 -6.33 35.92 -22.70
N GLN A 60 -7.62 35.56 -22.58
CA GLN A 60 -8.35 35.62 -21.31
C GLN A 60 -8.06 34.34 -20.49
N VAL A 61 -7.43 34.47 -19.33
CA VAL A 61 -6.96 33.33 -18.53
C VAL A 61 -7.36 33.49 -17.09
N PRO A 62 -7.73 32.39 -16.41
CA PRO A 62 -7.97 32.40 -14.98
C PRO A 62 -6.67 32.61 -14.20
N PHE A 63 -6.78 33.42 -13.14
CA PHE A 63 -5.69 33.75 -12.22
C PHE A 63 -6.19 33.60 -10.77
N GLY A 64 -5.54 32.75 -9.99
CA GLY A 64 -5.86 32.46 -8.59
C GLY A 64 -5.24 31.17 -8.11
N THR A 65 -5.27 30.92 -6.80
CA THR A 65 -4.68 29.69 -6.21
C THR A 65 -5.61 28.49 -6.28
N SER A 66 -6.94 28.71 -6.39
CA SER A 66 -7.94 27.63 -6.43
C SER A 66 -8.25 27.19 -7.87
N LEU A 67 -7.19 26.79 -8.60
CA LEU A 67 -7.28 26.30 -9.97
C LEU A 67 -6.90 24.82 -10.06
N LEU A 68 -7.68 24.05 -10.82
CA LEU A 68 -7.34 22.70 -11.25
C LEU A 68 -7.35 22.62 -12.78
N PHE A 69 -6.52 21.74 -13.33
CA PHE A 69 -6.42 21.52 -14.76
C PHE A 69 -6.72 20.05 -15.06
N ARG A 70 -7.91 19.79 -15.67
CA ARG A 70 -8.39 18.43 -15.92
C ARG A 70 -8.20 18.04 -17.38
N CYS A 71 -7.56 16.92 -17.62
CA CYS A 71 -7.45 16.33 -18.94
C CYS A 71 -8.76 15.58 -19.30
N ARG A 72 -9.52 16.08 -20.30
CA ARG A 72 -10.79 15.43 -20.70
C ARG A 72 -10.57 14.07 -21.36
N SER A 73 -9.51 13.90 -22.11
CA SER A 73 -9.17 12.61 -22.75
C SER A 73 -8.62 11.58 -21.74
N MET A 74 -8.18 12.02 -20.56
CA MET A 74 -7.71 11.18 -19.45
C MET A 74 -8.26 11.74 -18.13
N PRO A 75 -9.56 11.48 -17.80
CA PRO A 75 -10.24 12.14 -16.67
C PRO A 75 -9.57 11.97 -15.32
N SER A 76 -8.89 10.85 -15.10
CA SER A 76 -8.10 10.58 -13.87
C SER A 76 -6.87 11.48 -13.74
N PHE A 77 -6.46 12.19 -14.79
CA PHE A 77 -5.37 13.17 -14.74
C PHE A 77 -5.92 14.57 -14.48
N VAL A 78 -5.84 14.98 -13.22
CA VAL A 78 -6.18 16.33 -12.77
C VAL A 78 -4.96 16.94 -12.09
N LEU A 79 -4.45 18.01 -12.64
CA LEU A 79 -3.25 18.71 -12.16
C LEU A 79 -3.63 19.86 -11.22
N GLY A 80 -3.04 19.87 -10.02
CA GLY A 80 -2.94 21.01 -9.11
C GLY A 80 -1.51 21.56 -9.12
N VAL A 81 -1.34 22.84 -8.88
CA VAL A 81 -0.02 23.51 -8.92
C VAL A 81 0.19 24.34 -7.67
N GLU A 82 1.37 24.21 -7.06
CA GLU A 82 1.83 25.05 -5.97
C GLU A 82 3.31 25.44 -6.16
N LEU A 83 3.81 26.42 -5.40
CA LEU A 83 5.15 26.94 -5.61
C LEU A 83 6.00 26.88 -4.33
N CYS A 84 7.09 26.16 -4.37
CA CYS A 84 8.20 26.17 -3.40
C CYS A 84 7.72 26.14 -1.94
N GLU A 85 7.73 27.28 -1.25
CA GLU A 85 7.33 27.44 0.16
C GLU A 85 5.94 26.89 0.48
N ASP A 86 5.05 26.82 -0.51
CA ASP A 86 3.71 26.30 -0.33
C ASP A 86 3.75 24.86 0.24
N LEU A 87 4.68 24.02 -0.21
CA LEU A 87 4.88 22.67 0.33
C LEU A 87 5.44 22.68 1.77
N TRP A 88 6.31 23.65 2.10
CA TRP A 88 7.00 23.71 3.38
C TRP A 88 6.12 24.30 4.50
N SER A 89 5.01 24.91 4.13
CA SER A 89 4.04 25.49 5.06
C SER A 89 3.34 24.40 5.89
N ALA A 90 2.80 24.80 7.06
CA ALA A 90 2.06 23.88 7.91
C ALA A 90 0.77 23.34 7.25
N LEU A 91 0.19 24.09 6.31
CA LEU A 91 -1.01 23.72 5.56
C LEU A 91 -0.78 23.97 4.06
N PRO A 92 -0.13 23.06 3.34
CA PRO A 92 0.15 23.22 1.92
C PRO A 92 -1.11 23.35 1.06
N PRO A 93 -1.13 24.22 0.04
CA PRO A 93 -2.24 24.33 -0.91
C PRO A 93 -2.57 23.00 -1.61
N SER A 94 -1.57 22.15 -1.85
CA SER A 94 -1.75 20.81 -2.39
C SER A 94 -2.75 19.96 -1.60
N THR A 95 -2.92 20.20 -0.29
CA THR A 95 -3.96 19.54 0.52
C THR A 95 -5.35 19.84 -0.02
N PHE A 96 -5.65 21.11 -0.28
CA PHE A 96 -6.92 21.53 -0.84
C PHE A 96 -7.08 21.13 -2.30
N HIS A 97 -6.00 21.20 -3.10
CA HIS A 97 -6.01 20.73 -4.49
C HIS A 97 -6.39 19.26 -4.58
N ALA A 98 -5.80 18.42 -3.72
CA ALA A 98 -6.11 16.98 -3.70
C ALA A 98 -7.55 16.69 -3.27
N LEU A 99 -8.05 17.39 -2.24
CA LEU A 99 -9.45 17.29 -1.82
C LEU A 99 -10.42 17.79 -2.90
N ALA A 100 -10.02 18.80 -3.67
CA ALA A 100 -10.78 19.29 -4.82
C ALA A 100 -10.72 18.38 -6.05
N GLY A 101 -9.90 17.32 -6.04
CA GLY A 101 -9.83 16.30 -7.07
C GLY A 101 -8.50 16.19 -7.82
N ALA A 102 -7.48 17.00 -7.51
CA ALA A 102 -6.18 16.85 -8.14
C ALA A 102 -5.56 15.48 -7.82
N THR A 103 -5.22 14.70 -8.83
CA THR A 103 -4.49 13.43 -8.71
C THR A 103 -2.99 13.60 -8.90
N VAL A 104 -2.58 14.72 -9.49
CA VAL A 104 -1.18 15.08 -9.69
C VAL A 104 -0.95 16.50 -9.17
N ILE A 105 0.08 16.68 -8.36
CA ILE A 105 0.53 17.97 -7.87
C ILE A 105 1.89 18.30 -8.51
N ALA A 106 2.03 19.50 -9.06
CA ALA A 106 3.31 20.02 -9.52
C ALA A 106 3.75 21.17 -8.62
N ASN A 107 4.93 21.06 -8.04
CA ASN A 107 5.57 22.12 -7.26
C ASN A 107 6.79 22.66 -8.01
N LEU A 108 6.76 23.96 -8.30
CA LEU A 108 7.86 24.65 -8.93
C LEU A 108 8.67 25.36 -7.84
N SER A 109 9.90 24.92 -7.63
CA SER A 109 10.75 25.39 -6.53
C SER A 109 12.04 26.05 -7.00
N ALA A 110 12.44 27.08 -6.27
CA ALA A 110 13.79 27.60 -6.22
C ALA A 110 14.23 27.59 -4.74
N SER A 111 14.39 26.38 -4.21
CA SER A 111 14.80 26.15 -2.83
C SER A 111 16.30 25.97 -2.80
N ASP A 112 16.98 26.77 -1.98
CA ASP A 112 18.43 26.62 -1.75
C ASP A 112 18.78 25.26 -1.18
N GLU A 113 20.03 24.84 -1.29
CA GLU A 113 20.52 23.59 -0.72
C GLU A 113 21.34 23.86 0.53
N THR A 114 21.06 23.14 1.58
CA THR A 114 21.82 23.11 2.82
C THR A 114 22.06 21.66 3.26
N VAL A 115 23.05 21.43 4.12
CA VAL A 115 23.37 20.09 4.60
C VAL A 115 22.17 19.44 5.29
N GLY A 116 21.76 18.27 4.80
CA GLY A 116 20.62 17.52 5.32
C GLY A 116 19.26 17.89 4.69
N LYS A 117 19.16 18.98 3.93
CA LYS A 117 17.90 19.43 3.34
C LYS A 117 17.36 18.50 2.27
N ALA A 118 18.24 17.84 1.50
CA ALA A 118 17.85 16.86 0.49
C ALA A 118 17.07 15.67 1.09
N GLU A 119 17.50 15.16 2.25
CA GLU A 119 16.82 14.07 2.95
C GLU A 119 15.45 14.52 3.48
N TYR A 120 15.39 15.71 4.06
CA TYR A 120 14.12 16.28 4.52
C TYR A 120 13.16 16.54 3.37
N ARG A 121 13.65 17.03 2.23
CA ARG A 121 12.85 17.24 1.00
C ARG A 121 12.26 15.92 0.48
N ARG A 122 13.05 14.83 0.42
CA ARG A 122 12.54 13.49 0.07
C ARG A 122 11.42 13.06 1.01
N ALA A 123 11.63 13.20 2.32
CA ALA A 123 10.63 12.85 3.31
C ALA A 123 9.35 13.68 3.14
N LEU A 124 9.48 14.99 2.93
CA LEU A 124 8.37 15.92 2.77
C LEU A 124 7.53 15.60 1.53
N VAL A 125 8.18 15.45 0.35
CA VAL A 125 7.52 15.12 -0.91
C VAL A 125 6.83 13.75 -0.84
N SER A 126 7.52 12.72 -0.32
CA SER A 126 6.96 11.38 -0.17
C SER A 126 5.78 11.36 0.80
N ASN A 127 5.88 12.04 1.95
CA ASN A 127 4.78 12.10 2.91
C ASN A 127 3.57 12.86 2.36
N GLN A 128 3.79 13.97 1.65
CA GLN A 128 2.70 14.72 1.05
C GLN A 128 1.99 13.91 -0.03
N SER A 129 2.74 13.22 -0.90
CA SER A 129 2.20 12.28 -1.89
C SER A 129 1.36 11.16 -1.22
N ALA A 130 1.86 10.56 -0.13
CA ALA A 130 1.18 9.50 0.62
C ALA A 130 -0.13 9.99 1.26
N ARG A 131 -0.07 11.12 1.97
CA ARG A 131 -1.24 11.68 2.69
C ARG A 131 -2.35 12.08 1.74
N LEU A 132 -1.99 12.59 0.56
CA LEU A 132 -2.93 13.09 -0.43
C LEU A 132 -3.33 12.04 -1.47
N LEU A 133 -2.72 10.83 -1.43
CA LEU A 133 -2.95 9.77 -2.41
C LEU A 133 -2.82 10.33 -3.83
N CYS A 134 -1.68 10.94 -4.14
CA CYS A 134 -1.44 11.65 -5.41
C CYS A 134 -0.03 11.40 -5.95
N GLY A 135 0.15 11.66 -7.26
CA GLY A 135 1.45 11.90 -7.84
C GLY A 135 1.94 13.29 -7.41
N TYR A 136 3.18 13.40 -6.94
CA TYR A 136 3.78 14.67 -6.57
C TYR A 136 5.08 14.90 -7.33
N LEU A 137 5.12 15.96 -8.14
CA LEU A 137 6.27 16.35 -8.92
C LEU A 137 6.88 17.60 -8.30
N TYR A 138 8.10 17.49 -7.84
CA TYR A 138 8.87 18.59 -7.29
C TYR A 138 10.01 18.94 -8.26
N ALA A 139 9.92 20.08 -8.92
CA ALA A 139 10.93 20.57 -9.86
C ALA A 139 11.70 21.72 -9.20
N SER A 140 13.00 21.57 -9.06
CA SER A 140 13.86 22.51 -8.32
C SER A 140 14.85 23.23 -9.24
N ALA A 141 15.09 24.50 -8.94
CA ALA A 141 16.15 25.28 -9.57
C ALA A 141 17.53 24.60 -9.38
N GLY A 142 18.38 24.71 -10.38
CA GLY A 142 19.70 24.07 -10.42
C GLY A 142 20.81 25.01 -10.86
N HIS A 143 21.82 24.44 -11.49
CA HIS A 143 23.09 25.13 -11.86
C HIS A 143 22.93 26.42 -12.69
N GLY A 144 21.80 26.59 -13.39
CA GLY A 144 21.55 27.79 -14.19
C GLY A 144 21.10 29.01 -13.39
N GLU A 145 20.78 28.84 -12.11
CA GLU A 145 20.26 29.91 -11.28
C GLU A 145 21.35 30.81 -10.70
N SER A 146 20.95 32.05 -10.43
CA SER A 146 21.84 33.02 -9.80
C SER A 146 22.09 32.64 -8.32
N THR A 147 23.35 32.68 -7.93
CA THR A 147 23.79 32.48 -6.54
C THR A 147 24.24 33.80 -5.96
N GLN A 148 23.53 34.32 -4.98
CA GLN A 148 24.01 35.44 -4.16
C GLN A 148 24.25 34.92 -2.75
N ASP A 149 23.18 34.70 -2.00
CA ASP A 149 23.23 34.12 -0.66
C ASP A 149 22.85 32.62 -0.64
N MET A 150 22.42 32.08 -1.79
CA MET A 150 21.84 30.75 -1.94
C MET A 150 22.57 29.94 -3.00
N VAL A 151 22.56 28.61 -2.85
CA VAL A 151 23.04 27.65 -3.83
C VAL A 151 21.92 26.66 -4.17
N PHE A 152 21.71 26.39 -5.45
CA PHE A 152 20.61 25.54 -5.92
C PHE A 152 21.14 24.21 -6.45
N ALA A 153 20.60 23.11 -5.96
CA ALA A 153 21.08 21.77 -6.24
C ALA A 153 20.45 21.11 -7.48
N GLY A 154 19.30 21.58 -7.96
CA GLY A 154 18.58 20.91 -9.02
C GLY A 154 18.08 19.52 -8.62
N HIS A 155 17.63 19.38 -7.38
CA HIS A 155 17.16 18.12 -6.84
C HIS A 155 15.66 17.94 -7.11
N ASP A 156 15.33 17.30 -8.23
CA ASP A 156 13.97 17.00 -8.65
C ASP A 156 13.49 15.66 -8.11
N LEU A 157 12.21 15.56 -7.79
CA LEU A 157 11.61 14.38 -7.18
C LEU A 157 10.25 14.09 -7.81
N ILE A 158 9.98 12.82 -8.08
CA ILE A 158 8.64 12.35 -8.46
C ILE A 158 8.24 11.24 -7.50
N ALA A 159 7.16 11.47 -6.76
CA ALA A 159 6.59 10.49 -5.83
C ALA A 159 5.14 10.14 -6.22
N GLU A 160 4.73 8.92 -5.94
CA GLU A 160 3.36 8.42 -6.11
C GLU A 160 2.93 7.65 -4.88
N ASN A 161 1.85 8.10 -4.23
CA ASN A 161 1.30 7.43 -3.04
C ASN A 161 2.39 7.06 -2.00
N GLY A 162 3.33 7.99 -1.78
CA GLY A 162 4.43 7.85 -0.82
C GLY A 162 5.69 7.15 -1.34
N ALA A 163 5.63 6.48 -2.47
CA ALA A 163 6.81 5.88 -3.09
C ALA A 163 7.56 6.90 -3.94
N LEU A 164 8.85 7.08 -3.69
CA LEU A 164 9.73 7.85 -4.59
C LEU A 164 10.01 7.01 -5.84
N LEU A 165 9.61 7.52 -7.00
CA LEU A 165 9.71 6.79 -8.28
C LEU A 165 10.92 7.21 -9.09
N ALA A 166 11.26 8.51 -9.07
CA ALA A 166 12.41 9.05 -9.76
C ALA A 166 12.96 10.27 -9.00
N GLU A 167 14.26 10.49 -9.06
CA GLU A 167 14.92 11.68 -8.53
C GLU A 167 16.20 11.99 -9.31
N THR A 168 16.61 13.25 -9.29
CA THR A 168 17.94 13.68 -9.77
C THR A 168 18.92 13.73 -8.60
N SER A 169 20.20 13.49 -8.87
CA SER A 169 21.26 13.71 -7.87
C SER A 169 21.50 15.21 -7.68
N PRO A 170 21.58 15.70 -6.43
CA PRO A 170 21.94 17.08 -6.16
C PRO A 170 23.26 17.50 -6.85
N PHE A 171 23.26 18.64 -7.53
CA PHE A 171 24.40 19.24 -8.24
C PHE A 171 24.88 18.52 -9.50
N GLU A 172 24.30 17.37 -9.87
CA GLU A 172 24.72 16.64 -11.07
C GLU A 172 23.95 17.07 -12.33
N GLY A 173 22.84 17.80 -12.14
CA GLY A 173 21.94 18.18 -13.23
C GLY A 173 21.16 16.99 -13.78
N GLY A 174 20.41 17.20 -14.87
CA GLY A 174 19.60 16.16 -15.51
C GLY A 174 18.11 16.41 -15.35
N TRP A 175 17.34 15.35 -15.48
CA TRP A 175 15.89 15.32 -15.31
C TRP A 175 15.43 14.01 -14.69
N ALA A 176 14.30 14.04 -14.01
CA ALA A 176 13.63 12.86 -13.52
C ALA A 176 12.41 12.55 -14.40
N GLU A 177 12.22 11.29 -14.77
CA GLU A 177 11.12 10.83 -15.61
C GLU A 177 10.55 9.52 -15.10
N THR A 178 9.22 9.38 -15.08
CA THR A 178 8.51 8.14 -14.74
C THR A 178 7.05 8.21 -15.20
N GLU A 179 6.33 7.11 -15.13
CA GLU A 179 4.89 7.03 -15.32
C GLU A 179 4.16 7.05 -13.97
N LEU A 180 2.99 7.73 -13.92
CA LEU A 180 2.10 7.77 -12.76
C LEU A 180 0.80 7.01 -13.05
N ASP A 181 0.33 6.24 -12.08
CA ASP A 181 -0.96 5.54 -12.15
C ASP A 181 -2.08 6.37 -11.49
N CYS A 182 -2.64 7.31 -12.25
CA CYS A 182 -3.72 8.18 -11.74
C CYS A 182 -4.99 7.42 -11.38
N GLN A 183 -5.32 6.33 -12.08
CA GLN A 183 -6.50 5.52 -11.78
C GLN A 183 -6.36 4.77 -10.45
N ARG A 184 -5.16 4.30 -10.14
CA ARG A 184 -4.87 3.70 -8.84
C ARG A 184 -5.10 4.70 -7.71
N MET A 185 -4.64 5.93 -7.86
CA MET A 185 -4.82 6.98 -6.85
C MET A 185 -6.30 7.29 -6.60
N GLU A 186 -7.13 7.36 -7.64
CA GLU A 186 -8.58 7.49 -7.50
C GLU A 186 -9.21 6.29 -6.77
N SER A 187 -8.78 5.07 -7.12
CA SER A 187 -9.26 3.84 -6.46
C SER A 187 -8.90 3.80 -4.97
N GLU A 188 -7.69 4.20 -4.60
CA GLU A 188 -7.27 4.27 -3.21
C GLU A 188 -8.06 5.33 -2.42
N ARG A 189 -8.31 6.50 -3.02
CA ARG A 189 -9.17 7.54 -2.41
C ARG A 189 -10.59 7.05 -2.20
N ALA A 190 -11.17 6.34 -3.18
CA ALA A 190 -12.52 5.80 -3.08
C ALA A 190 -12.70 4.79 -1.93
N ARG A 191 -11.63 4.10 -1.55
CA ARG A 191 -11.61 3.16 -0.41
C ARG A 191 -11.35 3.84 0.93
N ASN A 192 -10.77 5.03 0.91
CA ASN A 192 -10.39 5.75 2.11
C ASN A 192 -11.54 6.64 2.59
N THR A 193 -12.29 6.16 3.57
CA THR A 193 -13.46 6.86 4.13
C THR A 193 -13.12 8.16 4.88
N SER A 194 -11.85 8.41 5.19
CA SER A 194 -11.39 9.66 5.81
C SER A 194 -10.86 10.68 4.78
N PHE A 195 -10.87 10.32 3.48
CA PHE A 195 -10.58 11.26 2.42
C PHE A 195 -11.90 11.91 1.96
N GLU A 196 -12.19 13.10 2.45
CA GLU A 196 -13.44 13.82 2.20
C GLU A 196 -13.26 14.83 1.06
N PRO A 197 -13.74 14.54 -0.17
CA PRO A 197 -13.60 15.47 -1.29
C PRO A 197 -14.36 16.78 -1.06
N SER A 198 -13.73 17.90 -1.42
CA SER A 198 -14.34 19.23 -1.39
C SER A 198 -13.76 20.11 -2.50
N ALA A 199 -14.59 20.45 -3.48
CA ALA A 199 -14.22 21.32 -4.60
C ALA A 199 -14.77 22.76 -4.44
N GLU A 200 -15.24 23.14 -3.26
CA GLU A 200 -15.79 24.47 -2.99
C GLU A 200 -14.74 25.56 -3.27
N GLY A 201 -15.14 26.56 -4.05
CA GLY A 201 -14.27 27.68 -4.44
C GLY A 201 -13.24 27.36 -5.54
N TYR A 202 -13.21 26.12 -6.06
CA TYR A 202 -12.30 25.75 -7.14
C TYR A 202 -12.89 25.95 -8.52
N LEU A 203 -12.05 26.46 -9.43
CA LEU A 203 -12.32 26.50 -10.87
C LEU A 203 -11.50 25.40 -11.56
N THR A 204 -12.17 24.54 -12.30
CA THR A 204 -11.51 23.53 -13.13
C THR A 204 -11.42 23.98 -14.58
N VAL A 205 -10.21 24.00 -15.11
CA VAL A 205 -9.92 24.32 -16.52
C VAL A 205 -9.68 23.02 -17.27
N ASP A 206 -10.47 22.76 -18.29
CA ASP A 206 -10.35 21.55 -19.10
C ASP A 206 -9.32 21.73 -20.23
N PHE A 207 -8.55 20.68 -20.49
CA PHE A 207 -7.65 20.58 -21.64
C PHE A 207 -7.67 19.16 -22.21
N ASP A 208 -7.06 18.98 -23.39
CA ASP A 208 -6.98 17.67 -24.05
C ASP A 208 -5.54 17.29 -24.40
N LEU A 209 -5.23 16.02 -24.20
CA LEU A 209 -4.03 15.37 -24.71
C LEU A 209 -4.40 14.32 -25.76
N ALA A 210 -3.56 14.12 -26.76
CA ALA A 210 -3.69 12.96 -27.62
C ALA A 210 -3.28 11.71 -26.82
N LEU A 211 -4.17 10.73 -26.75
CA LEU A 211 -3.84 9.44 -26.17
C LEU A 211 -3.01 8.66 -27.19
N THR A 212 -1.85 8.20 -26.77
CA THR A 212 -0.97 7.34 -27.56
C THR A 212 -0.70 6.07 -26.75
N GLU A 213 -0.68 4.94 -27.44
CA GLU A 213 -0.21 3.71 -26.82
C GLU A 213 1.25 3.89 -26.40
N THR A 214 1.53 3.74 -25.12
CA THR A 214 2.85 3.95 -24.54
C THR A 214 3.30 2.69 -23.85
N LYS A 215 4.51 2.21 -24.18
CA LYS A 215 5.13 1.12 -23.45
C LYS A 215 5.63 1.63 -22.11
N LEU A 216 5.18 1.00 -21.01
CA LEU A 216 5.66 1.36 -19.68
C LEU A 216 7.17 1.11 -19.57
N SER A 217 7.90 2.12 -19.10
CA SER A 217 9.31 2.05 -18.75
C SER A 217 9.51 1.87 -17.24
N ARG A 218 8.52 2.23 -16.46
CA ARG A 218 8.52 2.09 -15.01
C ARG A 218 8.71 0.63 -14.60
N TRP A 219 9.67 0.39 -13.72
CA TRP A 219 9.84 -0.93 -13.12
C TRP A 219 8.69 -1.25 -12.17
N VAL A 220 8.09 -2.43 -12.35
CA VAL A 220 7.05 -2.96 -11.47
C VAL A 220 7.62 -4.17 -10.76
N ASP A 221 7.63 -4.14 -9.42
CA ASP A 221 8.15 -5.23 -8.61
C ASP A 221 7.28 -6.51 -8.79
N PRO A 222 7.84 -7.60 -9.34
CA PRO A 222 7.10 -8.87 -9.48
C PRO A 222 6.89 -9.58 -8.13
N THR A 223 7.61 -9.15 -7.09
CA THR A 223 7.54 -9.74 -5.74
C THR A 223 7.31 -8.66 -4.65
N PRO A 224 6.22 -7.88 -4.73
CA PRO A 224 6.04 -6.66 -3.93
C PRO A 224 5.97 -6.90 -2.42
N PHE A 225 5.71 -8.14 -2.00
CA PHE A 225 5.63 -8.51 -0.58
C PHE A 225 6.98 -8.93 0.01
N ILE A 226 7.98 -9.22 -0.83
CA ILE A 226 9.27 -9.76 -0.41
C ILE A 226 10.36 -8.69 -0.54
N PRO A 227 10.91 -8.16 0.55
CA PRO A 227 12.05 -7.24 0.47
C PRO A 227 13.25 -7.88 -0.23
N HIS A 228 13.83 -7.20 -1.21
CA HIS A 228 15.02 -7.66 -1.91
C HIS A 228 16.26 -7.67 -1.01
N ASP A 229 16.36 -6.70 -0.11
CA ASP A 229 17.40 -6.64 0.90
C ASP A 229 17.19 -7.73 1.96
N GLU A 230 18.24 -8.53 2.20
CA GLU A 230 18.16 -9.71 3.08
C GLU A 230 17.91 -9.32 4.55
N ARG A 231 18.56 -8.26 5.03
CA ARG A 231 18.37 -7.79 6.40
C ARG A 231 16.95 -7.28 6.61
N ARG A 232 16.44 -6.45 5.68
CA ARG A 232 15.05 -5.96 5.73
C ARG A 232 14.05 -7.09 5.62
N ARG A 233 14.34 -8.12 4.84
CA ARG A 233 13.51 -9.33 4.74
C ARG A 233 13.44 -10.07 6.06
N ALA A 234 14.59 -10.31 6.72
CA ALA A 234 14.63 -10.97 8.02
C ALA A 234 13.89 -10.18 9.10
N GLU A 235 14.11 -8.85 9.17
CA GLU A 235 13.41 -7.96 10.11
C GLU A 235 11.88 -7.99 9.88
N ARG A 236 11.43 -7.97 8.62
CA ARG A 236 10.02 -8.06 8.26
C ARG A 236 9.41 -9.41 8.62
N CYS A 237 10.10 -10.51 8.32
CA CYS A 237 9.64 -11.85 8.67
C CYS A 237 9.48 -12.00 10.19
N GLU A 238 10.46 -11.57 10.96
CA GLU A 238 10.37 -11.64 12.43
C GLU A 238 9.21 -10.78 12.97
N LEU A 239 8.99 -9.59 12.41
CA LEU A 239 7.85 -8.74 12.79
C LEU A 239 6.52 -9.42 12.47
N ILE A 240 6.37 -10.03 11.30
CA ILE A 240 5.14 -10.73 10.90
C ILE A 240 4.87 -11.90 11.86
N LEU A 241 5.88 -12.73 12.15
CA LEU A 241 5.74 -13.84 13.09
C LEU A 241 5.35 -13.38 14.50
N LYS A 242 5.87 -12.24 14.96
CA LYS A 242 5.43 -11.62 16.22
C LYS A 242 3.98 -11.19 16.19
N MET A 243 3.55 -10.50 15.10
CA MET A 243 2.16 -10.07 14.94
C MET A 243 1.19 -11.26 14.94
N GLN A 244 1.52 -12.31 14.19
CA GLN A 244 0.70 -13.53 14.15
C GLN A 244 0.61 -14.20 15.53
N ALA A 245 1.75 -14.37 16.21
CA ALA A 245 1.81 -15.02 17.53
C ALA A 245 1.07 -14.20 18.60
N ASP A 246 1.23 -12.88 18.60
CA ASP A 246 0.54 -11.98 19.56
C ASP A 246 -0.97 -12.01 19.37
N GLY A 247 -1.44 -11.96 18.12
CA GLY A 247 -2.86 -12.06 17.81
C GLY A 247 -3.46 -13.40 18.26
N LEU A 248 -2.77 -14.52 18.02
CA LEU A 248 -3.21 -15.84 18.48
C LEU A 248 -3.16 -15.95 20.00
N ALA A 249 -2.08 -15.50 20.64
CA ALA A 249 -1.94 -15.52 22.10
C ALA A 249 -3.10 -14.78 22.77
N LYS A 250 -3.42 -13.58 22.27
CA LYS A 250 -4.54 -12.79 22.78
C LYS A 250 -5.88 -13.49 22.59
N ARG A 251 -6.08 -14.18 21.48
CA ARG A 251 -7.31 -14.95 21.23
C ARG A 251 -7.44 -16.14 22.17
N LEU A 252 -6.36 -16.90 22.38
CA LEU A 252 -6.32 -18.03 23.30
C LEU A 252 -6.60 -17.60 24.75
N GLU A 253 -5.97 -16.51 25.18
CA GLU A 253 -6.17 -15.93 26.51
C GLU A 253 -7.63 -15.49 26.72
N HIS A 254 -8.16 -14.67 25.78
CA HIS A 254 -9.51 -14.13 25.87
C HIS A 254 -10.60 -15.22 25.85
N ALA A 255 -10.43 -16.27 25.04
CA ALA A 255 -11.35 -17.39 24.96
C ALA A 255 -11.15 -18.43 26.09
N HIS A 256 -10.17 -18.24 26.97
CA HIS A 256 -9.74 -19.21 27.96
C HIS A 256 -9.48 -20.61 27.36
N ALA A 257 -8.98 -20.63 26.12
CA ALA A 257 -8.74 -21.85 25.37
C ALA A 257 -7.56 -22.63 25.96
N LYS A 258 -7.78 -23.92 26.21
CA LYS A 258 -6.78 -24.82 26.79
C LYS A 258 -5.80 -25.34 25.73
N THR A 259 -6.24 -25.50 24.48
CA THR A 259 -5.42 -26.03 23.39
C THR A 259 -5.57 -25.19 22.13
N ALA A 260 -4.54 -25.18 21.28
CA ALA A 260 -4.58 -24.72 19.90
C ALA A 260 -4.58 -25.95 18.99
N VAL A 261 -5.69 -26.23 18.31
CA VAL A 261 -5.84 -27.41 17.44
C VAL A 261 -5.55 -27.02 16.00
N ILE A 262 -4.67 -27.73 15.33
CA ILE A 262 -4.21 -27.44 13.96
C ILE A 262 -4.28 -28.69 13.11
N GLY A 263 -4.94 -28.61 11.95
CA GLY A 263 -4.83 -29.62 10.91
C GLY A 263 -3.47 -29.53 10.22
N ILE A 264 -2.63 -30.55 10.33
CA ILE A 264 -1.30 -30.55 9.73
C ILE A 264 -1.24 -31.49 8.53
N SER A 265 -0.98 -30.92 7.35
CA SER A 265 -0.84 -31.64 6.08
C SER A 265 0.61 -31.94 5.70
N GLY A 266 1.58 -31.38 6.40
CA GLY A 266 2.99 -31.35 6.02
C GLY A 266 3.33 -30.33 4.94
N GLY A 267 2.40 -29.47 4.55
CA GLY A 267 2.59 -28.31 3.67
C GLY A 267 3.07 -27.06 4.44
N LEU A 268 3.62 -26.09 3.71
CA LEU A 268 4.20 -24.87 4.27
C LEU A 268 3.21 -24.04 5.10
N ASP A 269 1.93 -23.98 4.71
CA ASP A 269 0.93 -23.17 5.39
C ASP A 269 0.59 -23.73 6.76
N SER A 270 0.39 -25.05 6.84
CA SER A 270 0.18 -25.73 8.12
C SER A 270 1.43 -25.70 9.01
N CYS A 271 2.62 -25.77 8.38
CA CYS A 271 3.89 -25.61 9.08
C CYS A 271 4.01 -24.21 9.71
N LEU A 272 3.72 -23.15 8.93
CA LEU A 272 3.72 -21.77 9.45
C LEU A 272 2.74 -21.60 10.62
N ALA A 273 1.51 -22.09 10.47
CA ALA A 273 0.50 -22.02 11.51
C ALA A 273 0.96 -22.73 12.81
N LEU A 274 1.63 -23.88 12.67
CA LEU A 274 2.20 -24.62 13.80
C LEU A 274 3.31 -23.81 14.50
N LEU A 275 4.24 -23.24 13.74
CA LEU A 275 5.31 -22.41 14.29
C LEU A 275 4.77 -21.17 15.02
N VAL A 276 3.75 -20.52 14.46
CA VAL A 276 3.05 -19.39 15.10
C VAL A 276 2.37 -19.84 16.41
N ALA A 277 1.70 -20.98 16.41
CA ALA A 277 1.05 -21.51 17.62
C ALA A 277 2.06 -21.82 18.73
N VAL A 278 3.19 -22.42 18.39
CA VAL A 278 4.29 -22.68 19.33
C VAL A 278 4.85 -21.36 19.90
N ARG A 279 5.04 -20.34 19.08
CA ARG A 279 5.44 -19.00 19.56
C ARG A 279 4.40 -18.38 20.49
N ALA A 280 3.12 -18.49 20.15
CA ALA A 280 2.03 -17.98 21.00
C ALA A 280 1.99 -18.68 22.37
N MET A 281 2.15 -20.00 22.41
CA MET A 281 2.21 -20.74 23.70
C MET A 281 3.42 -20.31 24.52
N LYS A 282 4.60 -20.19 23.93
CA LYS A 282 5.81 -19.70 24.63
C LYS A 282 5.61 -18.29 25.18
N GLN A 283 4.96 -17.39 24.43
CA GLN A 283 4.64 -16.03 24.86
C GLN A 283 3.69 -16.00 26.06
N LEU A 284 2.74 -16.94 26.12
CA LEU A 284 1.81 -17.12 27.25
C LEU A 284 2.43 -17.86 28.45
N GLY A 285 3.70 -18.27 28.37
CA GLY A 285 4.35 -19.10 29.40
C GLY A 285 3.74 -20.51 29.53
N ARG A 286 3.12 -21.02 28.45
CA ARG A 286 2.45 -22.30 28.39
C ARG A 286 3.31 -23.35 27.69
N PRO A 287 3.14 -24.66 28.03
CA PRO A 287 3.88 -25.70 27.34
C PRO A 287 3.47 -25.82 25.87
N THR A 288 4.42 -26.18 25.01
CA THR A 288 4.16 -26.38 23.57
C THR A 288 3.24 -27.60 23.33
N SER A 289 3.15 -28.52 24.26
CA SER A 289 2.20 -29.65 24.23
C SER A 289 0.72 -29.23 24.29
N ASP A 290 0.43 -27.97 24.63
CA ASP A 290 -0.92 -27.38 24.49
C ASP A 290 -1.29 -27.09 23.03
N VAL A 291 -0.34 -27.20 22.11
CA VAL A 291 -0.62 -27.22 20.65
C VAL A 291 -0.88 -28.69 20.27
N LEU A 292 -2.07 -28.94 19.72
CA LEU A 292 -2.46 -30.25 19.22
C LEU A 292 -2.48 -30.25 17.69
N ALA A 293 -1.45 -30.84 17.10
CA ALA A 293 -1.36 -31.07 15.67
C ALA A 293 -2.10 -32.35 15.27
N VAL A 294 -3.04 -32.25 14.37
CA VAL A 294 -3.88 -33.38 13.93
C VAL A 294 -3.62 -33.65 12.45
N THR A 295 -3.11 -34.83 12.12
CA THR A 295 -3.07 -35.30 10.73
C THR A 295 -4.27 -36.19 10.45
N MET A 296 -4.88 -36.04 9.30
CA MET A 296 -6.12 -36.72 8.92
C MET A 296 -5.96 -37.40 7.56
N PRO A 297 -5.28 -38.56 7.50
CA PRO A 297 -5.13 -39.30 6.26
C PRO A 297 -6.50 -39.72 5.71
N CYS A 298 -6.62 -39.61 4.37
CA CYS A 298 -7.74 -40.11 3.58
C CYS A 298 -7.20 -40.60 2.23
N PHE A 299 -8.04 -40.66 1.21
CA PHE A 299 -7.63 -41.10 -0.12
C PHE A 299 -6.49 -40.20 -0.68
N GLY A 300 -5.35 -40.80 -1.03
CA GLY A 300 -4.22 -40.13 -1.67
C GLY A 300 -3.19 -39.45 -0.73
N THR A 301 -3.26 -39.60 0.56
CA THR A 301 -2.21 -39.12 1.49
C THR A 301 -0.91 -39.90 1.29
N THR A 302 0.21 -39.19 1.03
CA THR A 302 1.51 -39.84 0.82
C THR A 302 2.25 -40.07 2.14
N HIS A 303 3.00 -41.18 2.24
CA HIS A 303 3.85 -41.48 3.42
C HIS A 303 4.88 -40.36 3.71
N ARG A 304 5.37 -39.65 2.69
CA ARG A 304 6.36 -38.57 2.83
C ARG A 304 5.81 -37.35 3.57
N THR A 305 4.60 -36.92 3.26
CA THR A 305 3.98 -35.75 3.91
C THR A 305 3.66 -36.02 5.36
N ARG A 306 3.23 -37.24 5.68
CA ARG A 306 3.00 -37.67 7.05
C ARG A 306 4.29 -37.65 7.88
N SER A 307 5.38 -38.21 7.36
CA SER A 307 6.69 -38.24 8.03
C SER A 307 7.21 -36.82 8.34
N ASN A 308 7.05 -35.87 7.42
CA ASN A 308 7.49 -34.50 7.65
C ASN A 308 6.68 -33.81 8.78
N ALA A 309 5.38 -34.02 8.83
CA ALA A 309 4.52 -33.49 9.88
C ALA A 309 4.89 -34.03 11.27
N GLU A 310 5.13 -35.34 11.36
CA GLU A 310 5.51 -36.02 12.58
C GLU A 310 6.87 -35.54 13.09
N ILE A 311 7.89 -35.49 12.23
CA ILE A 311 9.23 -34.99 12.59
C ILE A 311 9.15 -33.56 13.12
N LEU A 312 8.40 -32.69 12.44
CA LEU A 312 8.26 -31.30 12.88
C LEU A 312 7.57 -31.17 14.24
N CYS A 313 6.55 -32.01 14.49
CA CYS A 313 5.85 -32.02 15.78
C CYS A 313 6.76 -32.50 16.93
N ASP A 314 7.57 -33.53 16.66
CA ASP A 314 8.54 -34.04 17.64
C ASP A 314 9.61 -33.00 18.00
N GLU A 315 10.20 -32.33 16.98
CA GLU A 315 11.20 -31.28 17.16
C GLU A 315 10.66 -30.07 17.94
N LEU A 316 9.39 -29.76 17.77
CA LEU A 316 8.73 -28.66 18.47
C LEU A 316 8.13 -29.05 19.83
N ALA A 317 8.17 -30.32 20.18
CA ALA A 317 7.56 -30.91 21.37
C ALA A 317 6.07 -30.54 21.51
N VAL A 318 5.31 -30.61 20.39
CA VAL A 318 3.86 -30.43 20.37
C VAL A 318 3.13 -31.75 20.44
N SER A 319 1.89 -31.74 20.89
CA SER A 319 1.05 -32.95 20.88
C SER A 319 0.66 -33.31 19.46
N PHE A 320 0.89 -34.55 19.04
CA PHE A 320 0.56 -35.05 17.69
C PHE A 320 -0.47 -36.18 17.78
N THR A 321 -1.47 -36.11 16.89
CA THR A 321 -2.51 -37.15 16.81
C THR A 321 -2.84 -37.44 15.35
N GLU A 322 -3.03 -38.70 15.00
CA GLU A 322 -3.56 -39.11 13.71
C GLU A 322 -5.01 -39.57 13.86
N ILE A 323 -5.89 -39.04 12.98
CA ILE A 323 -7.29 -39.46 12.87
C ILE A 323 -7.51 -39.94 11.44
N ASP A 324 -7.65 -41.24 11.22
CA ASP A 324 -8.02 -41.80 9.91
C ASP A 324 -9.51 -41.48 9.66
N ILE A 325 -9.76 -40.62 8.66
CA ILE A 325 -11.11 -40.19 8.34
C ILE A 325 -11.76 -41.01 7.20
N ALA A 326 -11.07 -41.98 6.63
CA ALA A 326 -11.55 -42.75 5.49
C ALA A 326 -12.95 -43.35 5.73
N ASN A 327 -13.16 -43.98 6.88
CA ASN A 327 -14.44 -44.61 7.19
C ASN A 327 -15.58 -43.59 7.32
N THR A 328 -15.32 -42.42 7.90
CA THR A 328 -16.29 -41.33 8.03
C THR A 328 -16.67 -40.79 6.67
N VAL A 329 -15.70 -40.59 5.77
CA VAL A 329 -15.91 -40.14 4.40
C VAL A 329 -16.71 -41.16 3.58
N HIS A 330 -16.36 -42.46 3.70
CA HIS A 330 -17.11 -43.53 3.05
C HIS A 330 -18.58 -43.54 3.49
N SER A 331 -18.84 -43.45 4.81
CA SER A 331 -20.18 -43.39 5.31
C SER A 331 -20.96 -42.19 4.80
N HIS A 332 -20.32 -41.01 4.80
CA HIS A 332 -20.90 -39.80 4.27
C HIS A 332 -21.23 -39.91 2.77
N PHE A 333 -20.33 -40.44 1.97
CA PHE A 333 -20.55 -40.59 0.52
C PHE A 333 -21.69 -41.57 0.25
N LYS A 334 -21.76 -42.65 1.01
CA LYS A 334 -22.89 -43.59 0.91
C LYS A 334 -24.22 -42.92 1.25
N ASP A 335 -24.28 -42.11 2.31
CA ASP A 335 -25.52 -41.43 2.75
C ASP A 335 -26.03 -40.42 1.68
N ILE A 336 -25.12 -39.73 0.96
CA ILE A 336 -25.50 -38.75 -0.08
C ILE A 336 -25.57 -39.38 -1.49
N GLY A 337 -25.25 -40.67 -1.65
CA GLY A 337 -25.23 -41.35 -2.95
C GLY A 337 -24.09 -40.93 -3.86
N GLN A 338 -22.97 -40.46 -3.33
CA GLN A 338 -21.77 -40.12 -4.11
C GLN A 338 -21.04 -41.41 -4.52
N ASP A 339 -20.73 -41.52 -5.82
CA ASP A 339 -19.85 -42.56 -6.35
C ASP A 339 -18.38 -42.17 -6.08
N GLU A 340 -17.67 -42.95 -5.30
CA GLU A 340 -16.28 -42.69 -4.92
C GLU A 340 -15.28 -42.80 -6.08
N SER A 341 -15.68 -43.38 -7.22
CA SER A 341 -14.88 -43.39 -8.42
C SER A 341 -14.90 -42.06 -9.20
N VAL A 342 -15.87 -41.19 -8.86
CA VAL A 342 -16.03 -39.88 -9.48
C VAL A 342 -15.30 -38.82 -8.63
N LEU A 343 -14.12 -38.42 -9.11
CA LEU A 343 -13.25 -37.43 -8.44
C LEU A 343 -13.68 -35.98 -8.80
N ASP A 344 -14.88 -35.62 -8.37
CA ASP A 344 -15.49 -34.31 -8.61
C ASP A 344 -15.38 -33.39 -7.38
N VAL A 345 -15.99 -32.22 -7.47
CA VAL A 345 -16.03 -31.23 -6.38
C VAL A 345 -16.70 -31.78 -5.11
N THR A 346 -17.65 -32.75 -5.23
CA THR A 346 -18.28 -33.41 -4.08
C THR A 346 -17.30 -34.29 -3.36
N PHE A 347 -16.49 -35.05 -4.13
CA PHE A 347 -15.45 -35.91 -3.58
C PHE A 347 -14.39 -35.11 -2.81
N GLU A 348 -13.92 -33.99 -3.36
CA GLU A 348 -12.93 -33.13 -2.71
C GLU A 348 -13.50 -32.41 -1.46
N ASN A 349 -14.64 -31.76 -1.63
CA ASN A 349 -15.27 -30.99 -0.54
C ASN A 349 -15.79 -31.88 0.59
N GLY A 350 -16.24 -33.10 0.29
CA GLY A 350 -16.69 -34.06 1.30
C GLY A 350 -15.55 -34.40 2.28
N GLN A 351 -14.37 -34.73 1.76
CA GLN A 351 -13.19 -34.99 2.57
C GLN A 351 -12.77 -33.74 3.39
N ALA A 352 -12.73 -32.57 2.75
CA ALA A 352 -12.37 -31.31 3.41
C ALA A 352 -13.30 -30.97 4.57
N ARG A 353 -14.60 -31.18 4.39
CA ARG A 353 -15.61 -30.94 5.45
C ARG A 353 -15.50 -31.92 6.60
N VAL A 354 -15.21 -33.20 6.33
CA VAL A 354 -14.95 -34.18 7.38
C VAL A 354 -13.71 -33.79 8.19
N ARG A 355 -12.60 -33.36 7.54
CA ARG A 355 -11.43 -32.81 8.27
C ARG A 355 -11.80 -31.66 9.19
N THR A 356 -12.62 -30.73 8.70
CA THR A 356 -13.09 -29.59 9.50
C THR A 356 -13.95 -30.04 10.68
N LEU A 357 -14.85 -30.99 10.48
CA LEU A 357 -15.69 -31.58 11.54
C LEU A 357 -14.82 -32.16 12.66
N GLU A 358 -13.86 -33.01 12.33
CA GLU A 358 -12.95 -33.65 13.28
C GLU A 358 -12.11 -32.61 14.07
N LEU A 359 -11.62 -31.56 13.40
CA LEU A 359 -10.87 -30.48 14.06
C LEU A 359 -11.74 -29.68 15.04
N MET A 360 -12.95 -29.29 14.61
CA MET A 360 -13.88 -28.50 15.44
C MET A 360 -14.31 -29.27 16.68
N ASP A 361 -14.67 -30.56 16.55
CA ASP A 361 -15.07 -31.40 17.64
C ASP A 361 -13.89 -31.77 18.57
N THR A 362 -12.71 -31.93 18.02
CA THR A 362 -11.47 -32.10 18.80
C THR A 362 -11.17 -30.83 19.62
N ALA A 363 -11.33 -29.63 19.05
CA ALA A 363 -11.18 -28.39 19.78
C ALA A 363 -12.23 -28.27 20.92
N ASN A 364 -13.49 -28.60 20.65
CA ASN A 364 -14.53 -28.61 21.67
C ASN A 364 -14.21 -29.59 22.82
N ARG A 365 -13.81 -30.80 22.50
CA ARG A 365 -13.44 -31.87 23.49
C ARG A 365 -12.26 -31.45 24.34
N THR A 366 -11.27 -30.77 23.78
CA THR A 366 -10.05 -30.32 24.49
C THR A 366 -10.19 -28.93 25.11
N GLY A 367 -11.32 -28.25 24.91
CA GLY A 367 -11.55 -26.88 25.37
C GLY A 367 -10.64 -25.88 24.65
N GLY A 368 -10.37 -26.09 23.37
CA GLY A 368 -9.43 -25.34 22.56
C GLY A 368 -10.06 -24.52 21.43
N LEU A 369 -9.20 -24.01 20.56
CA LEU A 369 -9.54 -23.30 19.33
C LEU A 369 -8.92 -23.98 18.12
N VAL A 370 -9.66 -24.04 17.00
CA VAL A 370 -9.10 -24.43 15.70
C VAL A 370 -8.35 -23.25 15.09
N VAL A 371 -7.04 -23.44 14.85
CA VAL A 371 -6.17 -22.47 14.20
C VAL A 371 -6.14 -22.75 12.70
N GLY A 372 -6.57 -21.76 11.92
CA GLY A 372 -6.62 -21.86 10.45
C GLY A 372 -5.27 -21.67 9.79
N THR A 373 -5.07 -22.38 8.72
CA THR A 373 -3.82 -22.43 7.95
C THR A 373 -3.89 -21.66 6.63
N GLY A 374 -5.09 -21.28 6.15
CA GLY A 374 -5.30 -20.59 4.88
C GLY A 374 -4.60 -19.23 4.81
N ASP A 375 -3.96 -18.95 3.70
CA ASP A 375 -3.19 -17.73 3.46
C ASP A 375 -3.99 -16.62 2.73
N LEU A 376 -3.40 -15.43 2.63
CA LEU A 376 -4.01 -14.28 1.97
C LEU A 376 -4.31 -14.54 0.48
N SER A 377 -3.44 -15.27 -0.22
CA SER A 377 -3.60 -15.54 -1.65
C SER A 377 -4.78 -16.48 -1.91
N GLU A 378 -4.98 -17.47 -1.05
CA GLU A 378 -6.15 -18.35 -1.10
C GLU A 378 -7.44 -17.57 -0.91
N LEU A 379 -7.47 -16.67 0.07
CA LEU A 379 -8.63 -15.79 0.32
C LEU A 379 -8.88 -14.82 -0.84
N ALA A 380 -7.84 -14.22 -1.39
CA ALA A 380 -7.95 -13.25 -2.48
C ALA A 380 -8.44 -13.88 -3.80
N LEU A 381 -8.03 -15.12 -4.07
CA LEU A 381 -8.37 -15.86 -5.28
C LEU A 381 -9.63 -16.72 -5.14
N GLY A 382 -10.17 -16.89 -3.92
CA GLY A 382 -11.22 -17.86 -3.65
C GLY A 382 -10.75 -19.31 -3.83
N TRP A 383 -9.45 -19.56 -3.70
CA TRP A 383 -8.84 -20.87 -3.86
C TRP A 383 -8.94 -21.67 -2.57
N ALA A 384 -10.13 -22.13 -2.27
CA ALA A 384 -10.42 -22.91 -1.09
C ALA A 384 -11.61 -23.84 -1.33
N THR A 385 -11.63 -24.97 -0.61
CA THR A 385 -12.80 -25.84 -0.58
C THR A 385 -13.94 -25.14 0.15
N TYR A 386 -15.11 -25.04 -0.48
CA TYR A 386 -16.24 -24.29 0.08
C TYR A 386 -16.72 -24.93 1.41
N ASN A 387 -16.62 -24.16 2.50
CA ASN A 387 -16.95 -24.60 3.86
C ASN A 387 -16.22 -25.90 4.27
N GLY A 388 -14.95 -25.99 3.91
CA GLY A 388 -14.07 -27.10 4.25
C GLY A 388 -12.79 -26.60 4.94
N ASP A 389 -11.62 -26.95 4.41
CA ASP A 389 -10.31 -26.73 5.04
C ASP A 389 -9.99 -25.26 5.42
N HIS A 390 -10.63 -24.27 4.80
CA HIS A 390 -10.47 -22.85 5.16
C HIS A 390 -11.24 -22.44 6.42
N MET A 391 -12.14 -23.28 6.91
CA MET A 391 -12.92 -22.98 8.11
C MET A 391 -12.08 -23.17 9.37
N SER A 392 -12.06 -22.15 10.20
CA SER A 392 -11.32 -22.15 11.47
C SER A 392 -11.94 -21.15 12.45
N MET A 393 -11.52 -21.22 13.70
CA MET A 393 -11.91 -20.25 14.72
C MET A 393 -11.00 -19.02 14.71
N TYR A 394 -9.74 -19.17 14.26
CA TYR A 394 -8.79 -18.07 14.09
C TYR A 394 -7.74 -18.39 13.01
N GLY A 395 -7.75 -17.65 11.90
CA GLY A 395 -6.83 -17.83 10.78
C GLY A 395 -5.54 -17.03 10.97
N VAL A 396 -4.45 -17.67 11.36
CA VAL A 396 -3.18 -16.96 11.63
C VAL A 396 -2.44 -16.50 10.37
N ASN A 397 -2.65 -17.16 9.23
CA ASN A 397 -1.98 -16.85 7.97
C ASN A 397 -2.81 -15.95 7.05
N ALA A 398 -4.02 -15.54 7.44
CA ALA A 398 -4.96 -14.82 6.61
C ALA A 398 -4.41 -13.49 6.02
N GLY A 399 -3.43 -12.87 6.67
CA GLY A 399 -2.77 -11.66 6.19
C GLY A 399 -1.42 -11.90 5.49
N VAL A 400 -1.02 -13.14 5.26
CA VAL A 400 0.29 -13.51 4.69
C VAL A 400 0.12 -14.02 3.27
N PRO A 401 0.70 -13.35 2.24
CA PRO A 401 0.64 -13.84 0.87
C PRO A 401 1.50 -15.10 0.69
N LYS A 402 1.06 -16.02 -0.19
CA LYS A 402 1.70 -17.31 -0.45
C LYS A 402 3.21 -17.22 -0.71
N THR A 403 3.61 -16.21 -1.47
CA THR A 403 5.03 -15.98 -1.80
C THR A 403 5.91 -15.71 -0.58
N LEU A 404 5.32 -15.16 0.50
CA LEU A 404 6.05 -14.84 1.74
C LEU A 404 6.10 -16.01 2.73
N VAL A 405 5.13 -16.94 2.68
CA VAL A 405 5.03 -18.10 3.61
C VAL A 405 6.36 -18.86 3.70
N ARG A 406 6.97 -19.15 2.56
CA ARG A 406 8.24 -19.87 2.45
C ARG A 406 9.42 -19.17 3.12
N HIS A 407 9.39 -17.84 3.21
CA HIS A 407 10.43 -17.06 3.88
C HIS A 407 10.22 -16.96 5.39
N LEU A 408 8.98 -17.14 5.84
CA LEU A 408 8.62 -17.17 7.25
C LEU A 408 8.95 -18.51 7.90
N VAL A 409 8.73 -19.61 7.17
CA VAL A 409 9.09 -20.98 7.60
C VAL A 409 10.60 -21.19 7.55
#